data_4a33d2a1b5a1ba06981ac6b22ae31155
#
_entry.id   4a33d2a1b5a1ba06981ac6b22ae31155
#
_cell.length_a   1.000
_cell.length_b   1.000
_cell.length_c   1.000
_cell.angle_alpha   90.00
_cell.angle_beta   90.00
_cell.angle_gamma   90.00
#
_symmetry.space_group_name_H-M   'P 1'
#
loop_
_entity.id
_entity.type
_entity.pdbx_description
1 polymer ?
#
loop_
_entity_poly.entity_id
_entity_poly.type
_entity_poly.pdbx_seq_one_letter_code
_entity_poly.pdbx_strand_id
1 'polypeptide(L)'
;MATRVHTLTSKAPRTMHPKSSRSLHLLVFGALATAAIAATFVAPSARAEAPADFTAELGLIRRYIACDDRGEAPKPPAGLKEATVRQACKEVARRTEQFRKRWYDKARPFLDGIVPANLPKTVVYPFGGADLLHALAVFPNAERITTLSLEYVGDPRAIRTMDAAKLTKNMRQQHAFLIKLFQVNHNRTVDLQELNASPVPAPLVFALTALHLYGYEPVDARWFQIGADGAVNYLTPAAIAAFDATPEGKKQKERNAFFGNVELRFRKAGDPKAPLQAWRHIRANLQDDALRNSPVAAYLKAQGTISAMTKAASYLIWREDFSVIRNILLDQMVWMISETSGIAPFHAAEKGFQQQVWGRFTGNMFPGSKKAENAMIELWQKQPERELPVQFGYPDKVENNHLLVTFK
;
A
#
# COMPACT_ATOMS: atom_id res chain seq x y z
N MET A 1 -11.31 -50.79 -2.17
CA MET A 1 -10.16 -50.55 -1.25
C MET A 1 -10.54 -49.46 -0.26
N ALA A 2 -10.76 -49.84 0.98
CA ALA A 2 -11.26 -48.96 2.03
C ALA A 2 -10.07 -48.40 2.83
N THR A 3 -9.97 -47.10 2.98
CA THR A 3 -8.95 -46.43 3.77
C THR A 3 -9.57 -45.93 5.08
N ARG A 4 -9.02 -46.42 6.19
CA ARG A 4 -9.45 -46.18 7.59
C ARG A 4 -9.24 -44.69 7.98
N VAL A 5 -10.23 -44.12 8.61
CA VAL A 5 -10.17 -42.88 9.37
C VAL A 5 -9.70 -43.17 10.80
N HIS A 6 -8.61 -42.56 11.26
CA HIS A 6 -8.17 -42.55 12.64
C HIS A 6 -8.72 -41.34 13.37
N THR A 7 -9.60 -41.58 14.32
CA THR A 7 -10.07 -40.61 15.31
C THR A 7 -9.07 -40.51 16.46
N LEU A 8 -8.50 -39.34 16.72
CA LEU A 8 -7.71 -39.00 17.88
C LEU A 8 -8.57 -38.21 18.87
N THR A 9 -8.83 -38.83 20.02
CA THR A 9 -9.49 -38.24 21.18
C THR A 9 -8.49 -37.43 22.01
N SER A 10 -8.75 -36.12 22.17
CA SER A 10 -7.97 -35.23 23.03
C SER A 10 -8.58 -35.14 24.41
N LYS A 11 -7.76 -35.46 25.45
CA LYS A 11 -8.08 -35.32 26.89
C LYS A 11 -7.84 -33.87 27.31
N ALA A 12 -8.81 -33.30 28.03
CA ALA A 12 -8.72 -31.98 28.67
C ALA A 12 -7.83 -32.01 29.92
N PRO A 13 -7.08 -30.94 30.24
CA PRO A 13 -6.36 -30.82 31.51
C PRO A 13 -7.21 -30.14 32.62
N ARG A 14 -6.98 -30.61 33.82
CA ARG A 14 -7.63 -30.24 35.09
C ARG A 14 -7.24 -28.83 35.54
N THR A 15 -8.21 -28.09 36.02
CA THR A 15 -8.10 -26.84 36.77
C THR A 15 -7.48 -27.03 38.15
N MET A 16 -6.44 -26.22 38.48
CA MET A 16 -5.95 -26.06 39.86
C MET A 16 -6.28 -24.62 40.34
N HIS A 17 -6.97 -24.54 41.48
CA HIS A 17 -7.16 -23.32 42.26
C HIS A 17 -5.94 -23.01 43.12
N PRO A 18 -5.49 -21.78 43.30
CA PRO A 18 -4.62 -21.40 44.41
C PRO A 18 -5.41 -20.73 45.53
N LYS A 19 -5.06 -21.18 46.75
CA LYS A 19 -5.59 -20.71 48.04
C LYS A 19 -5.07 -19.33 48.40
N SER A 20 -5.94 -18.52 48.99
CA SER A 20 -5.63 -17.25 49.63
C SER A 20 -4.88 -17.43 50.95
N SER A 21 -3.86 -16.62 51.20
CA SER A 21 -3.42 -16.32 52.55
C SER A 21 -3.24 -14.82 52.76
N ARG A 22 -4.03 -14.28 53.66
CA ARG A 22 -3.93 -12.92 54.23
C ARG A 22 -2.78 -12.91 55.24
N SER A 23 -1.94 -11.90 55.18
CA SER A 23 -1.18 -11.44 56.33
C SER A 23 -1.11 -9.93 56.35
N LEU A 24 -1.68 -9.42 57.42
CA LEU A 24 -1.76 -8.01 57.80
C LEU A 24 -0.51 -7.69 58.62
N HIS A 25 0.34 -6.75 58.20
CA HIS A 25 1.30 -6.10 59.10
C HIS A 25 1.23 -4.58 58.94
N LEU A 26 0.73 -4.01 60.02
CA LEU A 26 0.73 -2.60 60.34
C LEU A 26 2.12 -2.24 60.88
N LEU A 27 2.82 -1.26 60.32
CA LEU A 27 3.92 -0.57 60.96
C LEU A 27 3.88 0.93 60.63
N VAL A 28 3.65 1.69 61.66
CA VAL A 28 3.76 3.14 61.78
C VAL A 28 5.21 3.50 61.99
N PHE A 29 5.73 4.54 61.33
CA PHE A 29 6.84 5.41 61.75
C PHE A 29 7.16 6.41 60.61
N GLY A 30 7.01 7.69 60.82
CA GLY A 30 8.06 8.52 61.39
C GLY A 30 8.47 9.49 60.33
N ALA A 31 7.89 10.73 60.33
CA ALA A 31 8.26 11.81 59.40
C ALA A 31 9.69 12.32 59.71
N LEU A 32 10.57 12.24 58.73
CA LEU A 32 11.80 13.03 58.69
C LEU A 32 11.84 13.79 57.37
N ALA A 33 11.55 15.10 57.43
CA ALA A 33 11.66 16.01 56.31
C ALA A 33 13.17 16.25 55.98
N THR A 34 13.65 15.58 54.94
CA THR A 34 14.91 15.96 54.28
C THR A 34 14.57 16.67 52.99
N ALA A 35 14.83 17.96 52.95
CA ALA A 35 14.75 18.77 51.73
C ALA A 35 15.83 18.29 50.76
N ALA A 36 15.48 17.41 49.85
CA ALA A 36 16.29 17.04 48.69
C ALA A 36 16.11 18.12 47.63
N ILE A 37 17.14 18.94 47.40
CA ILE A 37 17.25 19.80 46.22
C ILE A 37 17.33 18.88 45.02
N ALA A 38 16.20 18.65 44.36
CA ALA A 38 16.13 17.95 43.07
C ALA A 38 16.75 18.88 42.02
N ALA A 39 18.07 18.74 41.77
CA ALA A 39 18.65 19.24 40.56
C ALA A 39 18.01 18.46 39.40
N THR A 40 17.00 19.05 38.74
CA THR A 40 16.46 18.54 37.48
C THR A 40 17.58 18.65 36.44
N PHE A 41 18.34 17.57 36.29
CA PHE A 41 19.12 17.34 35.07
C PHE A 41 18.11 17.25 33.93
N VAL A 42 17.87 18.37 33.25
CA VAL A 42 17.28 18.35 31.91
C VAL A 42 18.31 17.66 31.02
N ALA A 43 18.18 16.36 30.86
CA ALA A 43 18.95 15.65 29.85
C ALA A 43 18.70 16.36 28.52
N PRO A 44 19.73 16.75 27.76
CA PRO A 44 19.54 17.34 26.45
C PRO A 44 18.67 16.36 25.65
N SER A 45 17.55 16.85 25.16
CA SER A 45 16.67 16.03 24.29
C SER A 45 17.56 15.56 23.14
N ALA A 46 17.83 14.26 23.07
CA ALA A 46 18.58 13.68 21.98
C ALA A 46 17.85 14.09 20.70
N ARG A 47 18.48 14.95 19.90
CA ARG A 47 17.93 15.42 18.63
C ARG A 47 17.66 14.15 17.80
N ALA A 48 16.41 13.91 17.43
CA ALA A 48 16.04 12.74 16.66
C ALA A 48 16.94 12.67 15.42
N GLU A 49 17.58 11.53 15.22
CA GLU A 49 18.47 11.30 14.08
C GLU A 49 17.67 11.45 12.78
N ALA A 50 18.25 12.11 11.78
CA ALA A 50 17.61 12.30 10.49
C ALA A 50 17.37 10.95 9.79
N PRO A 51 16.28 10.80 9.00
CA PRO A 51 16.08 9.64 8.15
C PRO A 51 17.27 9.40 7.23
N ALA A 52 17.55 8.12 6.93
CA ALA A 52 18.59 7.76 5.97
C ALA A 52 18.27 8.35 4.58
N ASP A 53 19.30 8.89 3.94
CA ASP A 53 19.21 9.48 2.61
C ASP A 53 19.45 8.42 1.52
N PHE A 54 18.45 8.23 0.65
CA PHE A 54 18.49 7.32 -0.50
C PHE A 54 18.33 8.06 -1.83
N THR A 55 18.62 9.36 -1.85
CA THR A 55 18.46 10.19 -3.06
C THR A 55 19.24 9.66 -4.26
N ALA A 56 20.44 9.14 -4.01
CA ALA A 56 21.26 8.60 -5.09
C ALA A 56 20.71 7.27 -5.65
N GLU A 57 20.22 6.37 -4.79
CA GLU A 57 19.53 5.13 -5.19
C GLU A 57 18.22 5.44 -5.92
N LEU A 58 17.44 6.37 -5.41
CA LEU A 58 16.22 6.85 -6.04
C LEU A 58 16.49 7.38 -7.45
N GLY A 59 17.55 8.17 -7.62
CA GLY A 59 17.99 8.66 -8.93
C GLY A 59 18.33 7.55 -9.91
N LEU A 60 19.05 6.51 -9.46
CA LEU A 60 19.38 5.34 -10.27
C LEU A 60 18.13 4.54 -10.68
N ILE A 61 17.24 4.26 -9.72
CA ILE A 61 15.98 3.53 -9.97
C ILE A 61 15.11 4.33 -10.95
N ARG A 62 14.94 5.62 -10.70
CA ARG A 62 14.19 6.54 -11.54
C ARG A 62 14.70 6.53 -12.98
N ARG A 63 16.00 6.76 -13.19
CA ARG A 63 16.60 6.88 -14.52
C ARG A 63 16.63 5.56 -15.27
N TYR A 64 17.16 4.51 -14.63
CA TYR A 64 17.51 3.28 -15.34
C TYR A 64 16.42 2.22 -15.32
N ILE A 65 15.46 2.29 -14.39
CA ILE A 65 14.41 1.28 -14.29
C ILE A 65 13.02 1.85 -14.53
N ALA A 66 12.67 2.98 -13.90
CA ALA A 66 11.37 3.63 -14.13
C ALA A 66 11.32 4.45 -15.42
N CYS A 67 12.44 4.57 -16.14
CA CYS A 67 12.52 5.26 -17.43
C CYS A 67 12.15 6.75 -17.41
N ASP A 68 12.35 7.42 -16.27
CA ASP A 68 12.20 8.86 -16.18
C ASP A 68 13.51 9.55 -16.57
N ASP A 69 13.54 10.18 -17.72
CA ASP A 69 14.73 10.83 -18.30
C ASP A 69 14.85 12.32 -17.94
N ARG A 70 13.93 12.86 -17.15
CA ARG A 70 13.95 14.25 -16.70
C ARG A 70 15.04 14.46 -15.63
N GLY A 71 15.68 15.64 -15.69
CA GLY A 71 16.74 16.02 -14.77
C GLY A 71 18.11 15.41 -15.08
N GLU A 72 19.07 15.65 -14.17
CA GLU A 72 20.43 15.15 -14.32
C GLU A 72 20.49 13.62 -14.24
N ALA A 73 21.22 13.02 -15.17
CA ALA A 73 21.39 11.58 -15.21
C ALA A 73 22.49 11.18 -14.20
N PRO A 74 22.18 10.32 -13.20
CA PRO A 74 23.21 9.79 -12.32
C PRO A 74 24.18 8.90 -13.12
N LYS A 75 25.41 8.80 -12.66
CA LYS A 75 26.43 7.96 -13.30
C LYS A 75 25.92 6.50 -13.39
N PRO A 76 25.93 5.92 -14.59
CA PRO A 76 25.43 4.55 -14.75
C PRO A 76 26.32 3.56 -14.01
N PRO A 77 25.78 2.43 -13.57
CA PRO A 77 26.57 1.30 -13.11
C PRO A 77 27.59 0.87 -14.17
N ALA A 78 28.77 0.40 -13.72
CA ALA A 78 29.85 0.02 -14.60
C ALA A 78 29.40 -1.01 -15.65
N GLY A 79 29.75 -0.79 -16.91
CA GLY A 79 29.40 -1.67 -18.04
C GLY A 79 27.97 -1.53 -18.59
N LEU A 80 27.10 -0.73 -17.99
CA LEU A 80 25.75 -0.47 -18.51
C LEU A 80 25.85 0.48 -19.71
N LYS A 81 25.43 0.00 -20.88
CA LYS A 81 25.40 0.81 -22.10
C LYS A 81 24.11 1.64 -22.15
N GLU A 82 24.23 2.94 -22.32
CA GLU A 82 23.08 3.83 -22.40
C GLU A 82 22.12 3.47 -23.56
N ALA A 83 22.66 2.97 -24.68
CA ALA A 83 21.84 2.47 -25.78
C ALA A 83 20.90 1.31 -25.35
N THR A 84 21.35 0.43 -24.44
CA THR A 84 20.54 -0.67 -23.90
C THR A 84 19.38 -0.10 -23.07
N VAL A 85 19.64 0.91 -22.24
CA VAL A 85 18.62 1.59 -21.43
C VAL A 85 17.61 2.29 -22.33
N ARG A 86 18.07 3.11 -23.30
CA ARG A 86 17.18 3.80 -24.25
C ARG A 86 16.29 2.84 -25.00
N GLN A 87 16.82 1.71 -25.49
CA GLN A 87 16.03 0.70 -26.21
C GLN A 87 14.96 0.07 -25.30
N ALA A 88 15.30 -0.28 -24.06
CA ALA A 88 14.35 -0.86 -23.12
C ALA A 88 13.26 0.16 -22.72
N CYS A 89 13.64 1.39 -22.45
CA CYS A 89 12.70 2.45 -22.06
C CYS A 89 11.80 2.94 -23.21
N LYS A 90 12.22 2.76 -24.47
CA LYS A 90 11.39 3.11 -25.64
C LYS A 90 10.04 2.37 -25.64
N GLU A 91 10.03 1.09 -25.28
CA GLU A 91 8.79 0.31 -25.23
C GLU A 91 7.92 0.74 -24.04
N VAL A 92 8.51 1.00 -22.88
CA VAL A 92 7.78 1.52 -21.70
C VAL A 92 7.13 2.86 -22.06
N ALA A 93 7.86 3.80 -22.64
CA ALA A 93 7.33 5.09 -23.05
C ALA A 93 6.17 4.96 -24.05
N ARG A 94 6.31 4.08 -25.05
CA ARG A 94 5.24 3.81 -26.02
C ARG A 94 3.98 3.25 -25.36
N ARG A 95 4.12 2.33 -24.40
CA ARG A 95 3.00 1.74 -23.67
C ARG A 95 2.35 2.72 -22.69
N THR A 96 3.15 3.54 -22.04
CA THR A 96 2.69 4.63 -21.18
C THR A 96 1.82 5.61 -21.96
N GLU A 97 2.26 6.03 -23.17
CA GLU A 97 1.49 6.93 -24.03
C GLU A 97 0.19 6.27 -24.54
N GLN A 98 0.24 4.97 -24.88
CA GLN A 98 -0.97 4.22 -25.23
C GLN A 98 -1.96 4.12 -24.08
N PHE A 99 -1.48 3.89 -22.85
CA PHE A 99 -2.32 3.86 -21.64
C PHE A 99 -2.92 5.25 -21.40
N ARG A 100 -2.12 6.33 -21.49
CA ARG A 100 -2.60 7.69 -21.32
C ARG A 100 -3.77 7.97 -22.26
N LYS A 101 -3.64 7.75 -23.58
CA LYS A 101 -4.68 8.00 -24.58
C LYS A 101 -5.91 7.09 -24.41
N ARG A 102 -5.68 5.80 -24.12
CA ARG A 102 -6.76 4.82 -24.04
C ARG A 102 -7.58 4.94 -22.76
N TRP A 103 -6.92 5.24 -21.65
CA TRP A 103 -7.52 5.22 -20.33
C TRP A 103 -7.55 6.59 -19.66
N TYR A 104 -6.41 7.21 -19.42
CA TYR A 104 -6.32 8.41 -18.58
C TYR A 104 -7.05 9.62 -19.18
N ASP A 105 -6.84 9.91 -20.46
CA ASP A 105 -7.46 11.06 -21.13
C ASP A 105 -9.00 10.96 -21.18
N LYS A 106 -9.56 9.75 -21.08
CA LYS A 106 -10.99 9.50 -20.96
C LYS A 106 -11.47 9.44 -19.52
N ALA A 107 -10.65 8.82 -18.63
CA ALA A 107 -10.97 8.67 -17.22
C ALA A 107 -10.99 10.01 -16.50
N ARG A 108 -10.06 10.92 -16.82
CA ARG A 108 -9.90 12.18 -16.09
C ARG A 108 -11.17 13.04 -16.10
N PRO A 109 -11.79 13.38 -17.26
CA PRO A 109 -13.03 14.16 -17.28
C PRO A 109 -14.18 13.45 -16.56
N PHE A 110 -14.29 12.13 -16.70
CA PHE A 110 -15.29 11.34 -15.99
C PHE A 110 -15.10 11.38 -14.47
N LEU A 111 -13.88 11.17 -14.01
CA LEU A 111 -13.55 11.22 -12.58
C LEU A 111 -13.76 12.62 -11.99
N ASP A 112 -13.43 13.69 -12.75
CA ASP A 112 -13.72 15.06 -12.33
C ASP A 112 -15.22 15.32 -12.12
N GLY A 113 -16.07 14.60 -12.84
CA GLY A 113 -17.53 14.68 -12.71
C GLY A 113 -18.12 13.89 -11.52
N ILE A 114 -17.41 12.89 -10.99
CA ILE A 114 -17.95 12.01 -9.95
C ILE A 114 -17.19 12.06 -8.61
N VAL A 115 -15.95 12.56 -8.60
CA VAL A 115 -15.14 12.69 -7.37
C VAL A 115 -15.38 14.06 -6.74
N PRO A 116 -15.96 14.16 -5.54
CA PRO A 116 -16.20 15.44 -4.90
C PRO A 116 -14.91 16.22 -4.62
N ALA A 117 -14.95 17.54 -4.84
CA ALA A 117 -13.76 18.39 -4.68
C ALA A 117 -13.30 18.55 -3.22
N ASN A 118 -14.20 18.36 -2.26
CA ASN A 118 -13.99 18.58 -0.82
C ASN A 118 -13.70 17.29 -0.04
N LEU A 119 -13.26 16.24 -0.69
CA LEU A 119 -12.92 14.98 -0.03
C LEU A 119 -11.73 15.14 0.94
N PRO A 120 -11.68 14.29 2.01
CA PRO A 120 -10.48 14.14 2.80
C PRO A 120 -9.26 13.84 1.93
N LYS A 121 -8.17 14.57 2.16
CA LYS A 121 -6.93 14.44 1.38
C LYS A 121 -6.03 13.29 1.83
N THR A 122 -6.42 12.57 2.89
CA THR A 122 -5.83 11.30 3.28
C THR A 122 -6.61 10.17 2.64
N VAL A 123 -5.93 9.39 1.81
CA VAL A 123 -6.50 8.26 1.07
C VAL A 123 -5.93 6.95 1.57
N VAL A 124 -6.80 5.97 1.83
CA VAL A 124 -6.42 4.59 2.18
C VAL A 124 -6.86 3.64 1.07
N TYR A 125 -5.90 2.88 0.53
CA TYR A 125 -6.12 1.93 -0.55
C TYR A 125 -5.66 0.52 -0.12
N PRO A 126 -6.49 -0.23 0.63
CA PRO A 126 -6.20 -1.62 0.97
C PRO A 126 -6.18 -2.48 -0.29
N PHE A 127 -5.29 -3.46 -0.30
CA PHE A 127 -4.99 -4.34 -1.44
C PHE A 127 -4.46 -3.61 -2.69
N GLY A 128 -4.08 -2.33 -2.53
CA GLY A 128 -3.68 -1.48 -3.65
C GLY A 128 -2.29 -1.79 -4.22
N GLY A 129 -1.45 -2.52 -3.48
CA GLY A 129 -0.11 -2.87 -3.94
C GLY A 129 0.69 -1.65 -4.39
N ALA A 130 1.29 -1.78 -5.58
CA ALA A 130 2.07 -0.73 -6.22
C ALA A 130 1.21 0.25 -7.04
N ASP A 131 -0.12 0.25 -6.90
CA ASP A 131 -1.04 0.96 -7.79
C ASP A 131 -1.23 2.45 -7.42
N LEU A 132 -0.13 3.19 -7.36
CA LEU A 132 -0.20 4.66 -7.33
C LEU A 132 -0.79 5.23 -8.64
N LEU A 133 -0.66 4.49 -9.75
CA LEU A 133 -1.14 4.90 -11.07
C LEU A 133 -2.63 5.28 -11.05
N HIS A 134 -3.49 4.38 -10.58
CA HIS A 134 -4.92 4.66 -10.52
C HIS A 134 -5.30 5.55 -9.34
N ALA A 135 -4.66 5.35 -8.18
CA ALA A 135 -4.94 6.16 -7.01
C ALA A 135 -4.67 7.66 -7.25
N LEU A 136 -3.57 8.00 -7.91
CA LEU A 136 -3.23 9.39 -8.24
C LEU A 136 -4.14 9.96 -9.35
N ALA A 137 -4.62 9.12 -10.28
CA ALA A 137 -5.62 9.53 -11.25
C ALA A 137 -6.97 9.88 -10.61
N VAL A 138 -7.39 9.13 -9.58
CA VAL A 138 -8.64 9.40 -8.84
C VAL A 138 -8.46 10.57 -7.88
N PHE A 139 -7.35 10.63 -7.15
CA PHE A 139 -7.10 11.60 -6.07
C PHE A 139 -5.86 12.48 -6.36
N PRO A 140 -5.85 13.30 -7.42
CA PRO A 140 -4.67 14.10 -7.80
C PRO A 140 -4.29 15.15 -6.75
N ASN A 141 -5.24 15.53 -5.88
CA ASN A 141 -5.07 16.53 -4.83
C ASN A 141 -4.89 15.93 -3.43
N ALA A 142 -4.71 14.60 -3.33
CA ALA A 142 -4.45 13.96 -2.05
C ALA A 142 -3.13 14.45 -1.45
N GLU A 143 -3.13 14.78 -0.17
CA GLU A 143 -1.89 15.07 0.57
C GLU A 143 -1.12 13.79 0.87
N ARG A 144 -1.86 12.69 1.11
CA ARG A 144 -1.27 11.39 1.35
C ARG A 144 -2.13 10.26 0.80
N ILE A 145 -1.52 9.37 0.04
CA ILE A 145 -2.11 8.12 -0.44
C ILE A 145 -1.37 6.97 0.23
N THR A 146 -2.07 6.13 0.98
CA THR A 146 -1.51 4.92 1.60
C THR A 146 -2.03 3.68 0.90
N THR A 147 -1.16 2.94 0.22
CA THR A 147 -1.46 1.61 -0.32
C THR A 147 -0.97 0.52 0.62
N LEU A 148 -1.76 -0.55 0.79
CA LEU A 148 -1.41 -1.70 1.61
C LEU A 148 -1.46 -2.98 0.79
N SER A 149 -0.46 -3.85 0.96
CA SER A 149 -0.41 -5.15 0.30
C SER A 149 0.65 -6.08 0.91
N LEU A 150 0.82 -7.26 0.32
CA LEU A 150 1.82 -8.24 0.75
C LEU A 150 3.21 -7.99 0.15
N GLU A 151 3.33 -7.13 -0.84
CA GLU A 151 4.57 -6.86 -1.55
C GLU A 151 5.55 -6.07 -0.69
N TYR A 152 6.83 -6.40 -0.81
CA TYR A 152 7.93 -5.64 -0.20
C TYR A 152 8.38 -4.52 -1.14
N VAL A 153 8.82 -3.40 -0.55
CA VAL A 153 9.59 -2.41 -1.32
C VAL A 153 11.03 -2.87 -1.52
N GLY A 154 11.64 -3.44 -0.49
CA GLY A 154 13.02 -3.93 -0.51
C GLY A 154 14.08 -2.86 -0.24
N ASP A 155 15.34 -3.32 -0.10
CA ASP A 155 16.48 -2.45 0.18
C ASP A 155 16.91 -1.69 -1.08
N PRO A 156 16.80 -0.36 -1.13
CA PRO A 156 17.16 0.42 -2.32
C PRO A 156 18.64 0.35 -2.67
N ARG A 157 19.51 0.08 -1.70
CA ARG A 157 20.96 0.01 -1.87
C ARG A 157 21.38 -1.13 -2.80
N ALA A 158 20.50 -2.14 -2.99
CA ALA A 158 20.74 -3.26 -3.87
C ALA A 158 21.06 -2.82 -5.31
N ILE A 159 20.53 -1.68 -5.78
CA ILE A 159 20.81 -1.19 -7.13
C ILE A 159 22.29 -0.86 -7.35
N ARG A 160 22.99 -0.40 -6.29
CA ARG A 160 24.43 -0.07 -6.37
C ARG A 160 25.33 -1.29 -6.49
N THR A 161 24.87 -2.46 -6.05
CA THR A 161 25.65 -3.70 -6.05
C THR A 161 25.44 -4.54 -7.30
N MET A 162 24.54 -4.10 -8.19
CA MET A 162 24.27 -4.80 -9.44
C MET A 162 25.33 -4.49 -10.50
N ASP A 163 25.85 -5.53 -11.13
CA ASP A 163 26.52 -5.40 -12.42
C ASP A 163 25.51 -5.05 -13.54
N ALA A 164 26.05 -4.64 -14.69
CA ALA A 164 25.23 -4.26 -15.83
C ALA A 164 24.29 -5.37 -16.34
N ALA A 165 24.70 -6.64 -16.23
CA ALA A 165 23.90 -7.79 -16.70
C ALA A 165 22.70 -8.01 -15.76
N LYS A 166 22.94 -8.02 -14.45
CA LYS A 166 21.88 -8.13 -13.42
C LYS A 166 20.90 -6.98 -13.52
N LEU A 167 21.39 -5.74 -13.62
CA LEU A 167 20.54 -4.57 -13.75
C LEU A 167 19.68 -4.62 -15.02
N THR A 168 20.28 -5.01 -16.17
CA THR A 168 19.53 -5.17 -17.43
C THR A 168 18.45 -6.25 -17.30
N LYS A 169 18.75 -7.38 -16.65
CA LYS A 169 17.77 -8.44 -16.42
C LYS A 169 16.61 -7.93 -15.56
N ASN A 170 16.90 -7.27 -14.44
CA ASN A 170 15.89 -6.70 -13.55
C ASN A 170 15.03 -5.64 -14.26
N MET A 171 15.66 -4.72 -14.99
CA MET A 171 14.98 -3.72 -15.79
C MET A 171 13.97 -4.35 -16.76
N ARG A 172 14.36 -5.36 -17.52
CA ARG A 172 13.45 -6.07 -18.43
C ARG A 172 12.28 -6.74 -17.71
N GLN A 173 12.54 -7.35 -16.56
CA GLN A 173 11.51 -7.99 -15.74
C GLN A 173 10.50 -6.94 -15.23
N GLN A 174 10.96 -5.84 -14.64
CA GLN A 174 10.10 -4.75 -14.18
C GLN A 174 9.26 -4.17 -15.33
N HIS A 175 9.87 -3.94 -16.49
CA HIS A 175 9.18 -3.42 -17.67
C HIS A 175 8.09 -4.37 -18.18
N ALA A 176 8.32 -5.68 -18.15
CA ALA A 176 7.30 -6.65 -18.54
C ALA A 176 6.03 -6.54 -17.67
N PHE A 177 6.18 -6.37 -16.35
CA PHE A 177 5.06 -6.19 -15.44
C PHE A 177 4.39 -4.81 -15.56
N LEU A 178 5.16 -3.74 -15.78
CA LEU A 178 4.61 -2.41 -16.09
C LEU A 178 3.77 -2.44 -17.38
N ILE A 179 4.29 -3.07 -18.43
CA ILE A 179 3.57 -3.20 -19.70
C ILE A 179 2.29 -4.00 -19.52
N LYS A 180 2.33 -5.07 -18.72
CA LYS A 180 1.14 -5.86 -18.38
C LYS A 180 0.10 -4.99 -17.63
N LEU A 181 0.51 -4.22 -16.62
CA LEU A 181 -0.37 -3.27 -15.93
C LEU A 181 -1.05 -2.32 -16.91
N PHE A 182 -0.28 -1.70 -17.82
CA PHE A 182 -0.85 -0.80 -18.82
C PHE A 182 -1.81 -1.47 -19.80
N GLN A 183 -1.68 -2.77 -20.04
CA GLN A 183 -2.56 -3.53 -20.94
C GLN A 183 -3.87 -3.94 -20.29
N VAL A 184 -3.78 -4.56 -19.10
CA VAL A 184 -4.94 -5.18 -18.42
C VAL A 184 -5.55 -4.31 -17.33
N ASN A 185 -4.95 -3.16 -17.05
CA ASN A 185 -5.43 -2.16 -16.10
C ASN A 185 -5.57 -2.64 -14.65
N HIS A 186 -4.92 -3.72 -14.28
CA HIS A 186 -4.80 -4.20 -12.89
C HIS A 186 -3.55 -5.07 -12.70
N ASN A 187 -3.11 -5.20 -11.45
CA ASN A 187 -2.05 -6.12 -11.05
C ASN A 187 -2.64 -7.26 -10.23
N ARG A 188 -2.03 -8.43 -10.33
CA ARG A 188 -2.31 -9.55 -9.43
C ARG A 188 -1.15 -9.71 -8.46
N THR A 189 -1.45 -9.94 -7.18
CA THR A 189 -0.42 -10.18 -6.15
C THR A 189 0.53 -11.31 -6.53
N VAL A 190 0.03 -12.39 -7.18
CA VAL A 190 0.87 -13.49 -7.67
C VAL A 190 1.93 -13.00 -8.65
N ASP A 191 1.56 -12.13 -9.59
CA ASP A 191 2.49 -11.56 -10.56
C ASP A 191 3.53 -10.66 -9.86
N LEU A 192 3.12 -9.87 -8.88
CA LEU A 192 4.02 -8.98 -8.13
C LEU A 192 4.94 -9.75 -7.16
N GLN A 193 4.51 -10.91 -6.64
CA GLN A 193 5.35 -11.76 -5.80
C GLN A 193 6.56 -12.32 -6.55
N GLU A 194 6.48 -12.54 -7.87
CA GLU A 194 7.65 -12.87 -8.68
C GLU A 194 8.71 -11.76 -8.64
N LEU A 195 8.28 -10.49 -8.51
CA LEU A 195 9.17 -9.35 -8.36
C LEU A 195 9.77 -9.22 -6.95
N ASN A 196 9.21 -9.89 -5.93
CA ASN A 196 9.79 -9.90 -4.59
C ASN A 196 11.16 -10.59 -4.55
N ALA A 197 11.47 -11.45 -5.52
CA ALA A 197 12.80 -12.03 -5.71
C ALA A 197 13.77 -11.03 -6.37
N SER A 198 13.26 -9.94 -6.95
CA SER A 198 14.10 -8.88 -7.52
C SER A 198 14.76 -8.07 -6.39
N PRO A 199 16.03 -7.76 -6.47
CA PRO A 199 16.68 -6.87 -5.55
C PRO A 199 16.25 -5.39 -5.72
N VAL A 200 15.54 -5.06 -6.81
CA VAL A 200 15.02 -3.69 -7.04
C VAL A 200 13.62 -3.56 -6.45
N PRO A 201 13.32 -2.45 -5.77
CA PRO A 201 12.00 -2.20 -5.17
C PRO A 201 10.90 -2.04 -6.23
N ALA A 202 10.16 -3.12 -6.53
CA ALA A 202 9.14 -3.11 -7.57
C ALA A 202 8.00 -2.09 -7.33
N PRO A 203 7.41 -1.97 -6.13
CA PRO A 203 6.38 -0.98 -5.88
C PRO A 203 6.87 0.46 -6.14
N LEU A 204 8.12 0.76 -5.79
CA LEU A 204 8.72 2.08 -6.02
C LEU A 204 8.90 2.37 -7.52
N VAL A 205 9.31 1.38 -8.33
CA VAL A 205 9.44 1.53 -9.79
C VAL A 205 8.09 1.91 -10.41
N PHE A 206 7.03 1.25 -10.01
CA PHE A 206 5.68 1.51 -10.53
C PHE A 206 5.17 2.89 -10.09
N ALA A 207 5.42 3.28 -8.84
CA ALA A 207 5.08 4.61 -8.34
C ALA A 207 5.83 5.71 -9.12
N LEU A 208 7.14 5.56 -9.33
CA LEU A 208 7.94 6.51 -10.10
C LEU A 208 7.46 6.63 -11.55
N THR A 209 7.06 5.52 -12.18
CA THR A 209 6.49 5.54 -13.53
C THR A 209 5.14 6.27 -13.55
N ALA A 210 4.29 6.10 -12.54
CA ALA A 210 3.05 6.85 -12.39
C ALA A 210 3.29 8.36 -12.22
N LEU A 211 4.27 8.74 -11.39
CA LEU A 211 4.66 10.14 -11.23
C LEU A 211 5.13 10.76 -12.55
N HIS A 212 5.96 10.03 -13.30
CA HIS A 212 6.42 10.47 -14.62
C HIS A 212 5.24 10.70 -15.57
N LEU A 213 4.32 9.74 -15.66
CA LEU A 213 3.13 9.81 -16.51
C LEU A 213 2.27 11.06 -16.23
N TYR A 214 2.07 11.38 -14.95
CA TYR A 214 1.17 12.47 -14.54
C TYR A 214 1.87 13.82 -14.32
N GLY A 215 3.15 13.94 -14.70
CA GLY A 215 3.90 15.19 -14.60
C GLY A 215 4.25 15.60 -13.18
N TYR A 216 4.51 14.61 -12.32
CA TYR A 216 5.09 14.81 -10.99
C TYR A 216 6.57 14.48 -10.99
N GLU A 217 7.29 15.04 -10.03
CA GLU A 217 8.68 14.71 -9.74
C GLU A 217 8.82 14.18 -8.30
N PRO A 218 9.60 13.11 -8.08
CA PRO A 218 9.93 12.66 -6.74
C PRO A 218 10.87 13.67 -6.07
N VAL A 219 10.65 13.91 -4.78
CA VAL A 219 11.50 14.76 -3.94
C VAL A 219 12.48 13.90 -3.14
N ASP A 220 11.97 12.93 -2.41
CA ASP A 220 12.75 11.92 -1.69
C ASP A 220 11.93 10.64 -1.46
N ALA A 221 12.64 9.58 -1.05
CA ALA A 221 12.04 8.34 -0.59
C ALA A 221 12.63 7.94 0.76
N ARG A 222 11.78 7.62 1.73
CA ARG A 222 12.14 7.31 3.11
C ARG A 222 11.57 5.98 3.50
N TRP A 223 12.41 5.04 3.88
CA TRP A 223 11.96 3.75 4.41
C TRP A 223 11.60 3.90 5.89
N PHE A 224 10.59 3.16 6.33
CA PHE A 224 10.10 3.25 7.70
C PHE A 224 9.57 1.92 8.24
N GLN A 225 9.44 1.85 9.54
CA GLN A 225 8.68 0.83 10.25
C GLN A 225 7.51 1.49 11.00
N ILE A 226 6.47 0.71 11.30
CA ILE A 226 5.34 1.18 12.08
C ILE A 226 5.57 0.72 13.51
N GLY A 227 5.59 1.66 14.46
CA GLY A 227 5.68 1.41 15.89
C GLY A 227 4.44 0.72 16.44
N ALA A 228 4.52 0.14 17.62
CA ALA A 228 3.39 -0.53 18.28
C ALA A 228 2.16 0.39 18.46
N ASP A 229 2.40 1.69 18.60
CA ASP A 229 1.40 2.75 18.70
C ASP A 229 0.83 3.21 17.34
N GLY A 230 1.30 2.63 16.24
CA GLY A 230 0.96 3.05 14.88
C GLY A 230 1.78 4.21 14.33
N ALA A 231 2.76 4.73 15.07
CA ALA A 231 3.62 5.81 14.59
C ALA A 231 4.55 5.35 13.46
N VAL A 232 4.85 6.27 12.54
CA VAL A 232 5.82 6.06 11.46
C VAL A 232 7.21 6.38 11.96
N ASN A 233 8.08 5.37 12.05
CA ASN A 233 9.47 5.48 12.47
C ASN A 233 10.38 5.32 11.25
N TYR A 234 10.91 6.43 10.72
CA TYR A 234 11.81 6.37 9.58
C TYR A 234 13.13 5.69 9.95
N LEU A 235 13.64 4.87 9.03
CA LEU A 235 14.94 4.22 9.20
C LEU A 235 16.06 5.28 9.17
N THR A 236 16.88 5.28 10.21
CA THR A 236 18.06 6.13 10.32
C THR A 236 19.32 5.38 9.87
N PRO A 237 20.42 6.07 9.52
CA PRO A 237 21.71 5.41 9.24
C PRO A 237 22.15 4.47 10.35
N ALA A 238 21.98 4.86 11.61
CA ALA A 238 22.33 4.02 12.76
C ALA A 238 21.47 2.77 12.86
N ALA A 239 20.13 2.88 12.67
CA ALA A 239 19.21 1.75 12.68
C ALA A 239 19.55 0.74 11.57
N ILE A 240 19.89 1.22 10.38
CA ILE A 240 20.28 0.39 9.24
C ILE A 240 21.60 -0.33 9.52
N ALA A 241 22.61 0.39 10.04
CA ALA A 241 23.90 -0.19 10.37
C ALA A 241 23.78 -1.26 11.48
N ALA A 242 22.95 -0.99 12.50
CA ALA A 242 22.67 -1.97 13.55
C ALA A 242 22.00 -3.23 12.99
N PHE A 243 21.00 -3.09 12.11
CA PHE A 243 20.36 -4.23 11.45
C PHE A 243 21.34 -5.00 10.56
N ASP A 244 22.15 -4.32 9.75
CA ASP A 244 23.14 -4.95 8.87
C ASP A 244 24.20 -5.77 9.64
N ALA A 245 24.46 -5.45 10.90
CA ALA A 245 25.38 -6.18 11.76
C ALA A 245 24.78 -7.48 12.31
N THR A 246 23.46 -7.67 12.26
CA THR A 246 22.80 -8.87 12.79
C THR A 246 22.85 -10.06 11.81
N PRO A 247 22.68 -11.31 12.29
CA PRO A 247 22.52 -12.47 11.43
C PRO A 247 21.28 -12.36 10.50
N GLU A 248 20.21 -11.73 10.97
CA GLU A 248 18.97 -11.44 10.22
C GLU A 248 19.24 -10.49 9.06
N GLY A 249 20.06 -9.45 9.28
CA GLY A 249 20.49 -8.50 8.24
C GLY A 249 21.29 -9.14 7.10
N LYS A 250 21.77 -10.38 7.24
CA LYS A 250 22.40 -11.14 6.15
C LYS A 250 21.40 -11.98 5.33
N LYS A 251 20.16 -12.13 5.78
CA LYS A 251 19.13 -12.94 5.12
C LYS A 251 18.24 -12.04 4.25
N GLN A 252 18.12 -12.37 2.97
CA GLN A 252 17.35 -11.55 2.01
C GLN A 252 15.88 -11.34 2.44
N LYS A 253 15.24 -12.39 2.98
CA LYS A 253 13.86 -12.30 3.45
C LYS A 253 13.70 -11.28 4.57
N GLU A 254 14.60 -11.29 5.53
CA GLU A 254 14.56 -10.39 6.69
C GLU A 254 14.91 -8.95 6.28
N ARG A 255 15.85 -8.78 5.32
CA ARG A 255 16.13 -7.47 4.71
C ARG A 255 14.91 -6.91 4.00
N ASN A 256 14.22 -7.72 3.22
CA ASN A 256 12.99 -7.30 2.55
C ASN A 256 11.90 -6.91 3.57
N ALA A 257 11.81 -7.61 4.70
CA ALA A 257 10.88 -7.25 5.76
C ALA A 257 11.28 -5.94 6.46
N PHE A 258 12.58 -5.74 6.75
CA PHE A 258 13.10 -4.52 7.37
C PHE A 258 12.91 -3.29 6.48
N PHE A 259 13.12 -3.43 5.16
CA PHE A 259 12.86 -2.40 4.16
C PHE A 259 11.48 -2.59 3.49
N GLY A 260 10.48 -3.07 4.24
CA GLY A 260 9.17 -3.44 3.70
C GLY A 260 8.29 -2.26 3.31
N ASN A 261 8.47 -1.11 3.95
CA ASN A 261 7.62 0.07 3.78
C ASN A 261 8.43 1.27 3.28
N VAL A 262 7.77 2.12 2.47
CA VAL A 262 8.37 3.36 1.95
C VAL A 262 7.35 4.51 1.94
N GLU A 263 7.83 5.70 2.21
CA GLU A 263 7.17 6.96 1.87
C GLU A 263 7.94 7.63 0.74
N LEU A 264 7.27 7.83 -0.39
CA LEU A 264 7.76 8.61 -1.53
C LEU A 264 7.08 9.97 -1.50
N ARG A 265 7.86 11.04 -1.31
CA ARG A 265 7.35 12.40 -1.38
C ARG A 265 7.58 12.97 -2.78
N PHE A 266 6.59 13.68 -3.28
CA PHE A 266 6.60 14.19 -4.65
C PHE A 266 5.78 15.48 -4.76
N ARG A 267 5.94 16.19 -5.88
CA ARG A 267 5.19 17.40 -6.23
C ARG A 267 5.05 17.54 -7.74
N LYS A 268 4.32 18.52 -8.20
CA LYS A 268 4.26 18.85 -9.64
C LYS A 268 5.64 19.19 -10.16
N ALA A 269 6.01 18.57 -11.27
CA ALA A 269 7.32 18.77 -11.89
C ALA A 269 7.46 20.21 -12.40
N GLY A 270 8.65 20.78 -12.19
CA GLY A 270 8.97 22.15 -12.60
C GLY A 270 8.41 23.26 -11.70
N ASP A 271 7.69 22.92 -10.63
CA ASP A 271 7.22 23.88 -9.65
C ASP A 271 7.73 23.53 -8.22
N PRO A 272 8.86 24.09 -7.79
CA PRO A 272 9.43 23.83 -6.46
C PRO A 272 8.55 24.33 -5.31
N LYS A 273 7.55 25.18 -5.58
CA LYS A 273 6.60 25.72 -4.59
C LYS A 273 5.30 24.91 -4.55
N ALA A 274 5.08 23.98 -5.49
CA ALA A 274 3.89 23.13 -5.49
C ALA A 274 3.77 22.37 -4.16
N PRO A 275 2.54 22.15 -3.65
CA PRO A 275 2.30 21.39 -2.45
C PRO A 275 2.96 20.01 -2.50
N LEU A 276 3.61 19.64 -1.39
CA LEU A 276 4.23 18.35 -1.25
C LEU A 276 3.16 17.29 -0.95
N GLN A 277 3.15 16.24 -1.74
CA GLN A 277 2.29 15.07 -1.59
C GLN A 277 3.13 13.86 -1.17
N ALA A 278 2.49 12.86 -0.57
CA ALA A 278 3.18 11.64 -0.16
C ALA A 278 2.41 10.38 -0.62
N TRP A 279 3.14 9.42 -1.12
CA TRP A 279 2.66 8.05 -1.24
C TRP A 279 3.37 7.18 -0.22
N ARG A 280 2.59 6.46 0.58
CA ARG A 280 3.07 5.42 1.51
C ARG A 280 2.69 4.06 1.01
N HIS A 281 3.67 3.20 0.83
CA HIS A 281 3.42 1.78 0.66
C HIS A 281 3.71 1.07 1.97
N ILE A 282 2.74 0.30 2.45
CA ILE A 282 2.84 -0.46 3.69
C ILE A 282 2.64 -1.94 3.37
N ARG A 283 3.66 -2.73 3.66
CA ARG A 283 3.55 -4.18 3.58
C ARG A 283 2.74 -4.68 4.76
N ALA A 284 1.58 -5.29 4.49
CA ALA A 284 0.70 -5.83 5.52
C ALA A 284 -0.11 -7.03 5.02
N ASN A 285 -0.27 -8.03 5.88
CA ASN A 285 -1.35 -9.00 5.74
C ASN A 285 -2.60 -8.40 6.39
N LEU A 286 -3.67 -8.22 5.59
CA LEU A 286 -4.92 -7.60 6.03
C LEU A 286 -5.95 -8.61 6.54
N GLN A 287 -5.62 -9.91 6.61
CA GLN A 287 -6.45 -10.90 7.30
C GLN A 287 -6.60 -10.56 8.79
N ASP A 288 -7.75 -10.88 9.34
CA ASP A 288 -8.13 -10.50 10.71
C ASP A 288 -7.14 -10.94 11.77
N ASP A 289 -6.66 -12.19 11.71
CA ASP A 289 -5.69 -12.74 12.68
C ASP A 289 -4.36 -11.98 12.63
N ALA A 290 -3.92 -11.55 11.45
CA ALA A 290 -2.68 -10.81 11.27
C ALA A 290 -2.86 -9.31 11.57
N LEU A 291 -4.01 -8.72 11.20
CA LEU A 291 -4.23 -7.28 11.28
C LEU A 291 -4.68 -6.81 12.66
N ARG A 292 -5.55 -7.57 13.36
CA ARG A 292 -6.28 -7.14 14.56
C ARG A 292 -5.41 -6.46 15.62
N ASN A 293 -4.27 -7.04 15.92
CA ASN A 293 -3.33 -6.57 16.93
C ASN A 293 -2.02 -6.07 16.35
N SER A 294 -2.01 -5.77 15.03
CA SER A 294 -0.80 -5.30 14.36
C SER A 294 -0.61 -3.80 14.54
N PRO A 295 0.63 -3.30 14.50
CA PRO A 295 0.92 -1.87 14.41
C PRO A 295 0.21 -1.18 13.23
N VAL A 296 -0.05 -1.92 12.15
CA VAL A 296 -0.75 -1.40 10.96
C VAL A 296 -2.21 -1.05 11.27
N ALA A 297 -2.90 -1.85 12.11
CA ALA A 297 -4.25 -1.51 12.54
C ALA A 297 -4.28 -0.22 13.37
N ALA A 298 -3.32 -0.01 14.27
CA ALA A 298 -3.18 1.22 15.03
C ALA A 298 -2.89 2.42 14.09
N TYR A 299 -1.96 2.25 13.13
CA TYR A 299 -1.67 3.25 12.10
C TYR A 299 -2.94 3.65 11.33
N LEU A 300 -3.72 2.68 10.84
CA LEU A 300 -4.93 2.94 10.06
C LEU A 300 -5.99 3.68 10.91
N LYS A 301 -6.21 3.26 12.14
CA LYS A 301 -7.14 3.93 13.06
C LYS A 301 -6.75 5.37 13.38
N ALA A 302 -5.47 5.69 13.38
CA ALA A 302 -4.94 7.03 13.61
C ALA A 302 -5.09 7.98 12.40
N GLN A 303 -5.55 7.51 11.22
CA GLN A 303 -5.68 8.37 10.04
C GLN A 303 -6.85 9.37 10.12
N GLY A 304 -7.78 9.17 11.05
CA GLY A 304 -8.99 10.01 11.17
C GLY A 304 -9.95 9.80 10.01
N THR A 305 -10.56 10.87 9.53
CA THR A 305 -11.49 10.82 8.40
C THR A 305 -10.73 10.68 7.09
N ILE A 306 -11.12 9.73 6.26
CA ILE A 306 -10.41 9.34 5.03
C ILE A 306 -11.33 9.29 3.80
N SER A 307 -10.68 9.39 2.64
CA SER A 307 -11.18 8.83 1.39
C SER A 307 -10.61 7.43 1.20
N ALA A 308 -11.32 6.57 0.47
CA ALA A 308 -10.86 5.21 0.27
C ALA A 308 -10.93 4.78 -1.21
N MET A 309 -10.17 3.76 -1.55
CA MET A 309 -10.23 3.11 -2.84
C MET A 309 -9.95 1.62 -2.69
N THR A 310 -10.64 0.79 -3.47
CA THR A 310 -10.19 -0.58 -3.78
C THR A 310 -10.34 -0.82 -5.26
N LYS A 311 -9.47 -1.67 -5.82
CA LYS A 311 -9.53 -2.01 -7.23
C LYS A 311 -8.90 -3.39 -7.42
N ALA A 312 -9.66 -4.28 -8.06
CA ALA A 312 -9.24 -5.65 -8.31
C ALA A 312 -8.77 -6.38 -7.03
N ALA A 313 -9.48 -6.17 -5.90
CA ALA A 313 -9.11 -6.66 -4.58
C ALA A 313 -9.55 -8.12 -4.30
N SER A 314 -9.81 -8.91 -5.34
CA SER A 314 -10.18 -10.33 -5.26
C SER A 314 -11.34 -10.62 -4.29
N TYR A 315 -12.24 -9.64 -4.11
CA TYR A 315 -13.40 -9.72 -3.22
C TYR A 315 -13.06 -10.04 -1.75
N LEU A 316 -11.82 -9.77 -1.34
CA LEU A 316 -11.35 -10.08 0.01
C LEU A 316 -12.17 -9.34 1.06
N ILE A 317 -12.55 -8.09 0.80
CA ILE A 317 -13.33 -7.28 1.73
C ILE A 317 -14.76 -7.81 1.99
N TRP A 318 -15.25 -8.76 1.18
CA TRP A 318 -16.53 -9.44 1.42
C TRP A 318 -16.43 -10.57 2.44
N ARG A 319 -15.24 -11.11 2.63
CA ARG A 319 -15.00 -12.28 3.46
C ARG A 319 -14.97 -11.89 4.93
N GLU A 320 -15.38 -12.83 5.80
CA GLU A 320 -15.41 -12.60 7.24
C GLU A 320 -14.02 -12.52 7.87
N ASP A 321 -13.03 -13.18 7.26
CA ASP A 321 -11.63 -13.12 7.70
C ASP A 321 -10.90 -11.82 7.28
N PHE A 322 -11.62 -10.83 6.72
CA PHE A 322 -11.17 -9.45 6.46
C PHE A 322 -12.09 -8.40 7.09
N SER A 323 -12.81 -8.77 8.15
CA SER A 323 -13.77 -7.90 8.83
C SER A 323 -13.09 -6.70 9.50
N VAL A 324 -11.87 -6.85 10.01
CA VAL A 324 -11.12 -5.77 10.68
C VAL A 324 -10.85 -4.62 9.73
N ILE A 325 -10.30 -4.90 8.55
CA ILE A 325 -10.02 -3.83 7.56
C ILE A 325 -11.32 -3.22 7.03
N ARG A 326 -12.34 -4.02 6.76
CA ARG A 326 -13.67 -3.55 6.35
C ARG A 326 -14.26 -2.57 7.36
N ASN A 327 -14.22 -2.91 8.65
CA ASN A 327 -14.76 -2.07 9.72
C ASN A 327 -13.96 -0.77 9.89
N ILE A 328 -12.63 -0.82 9.83
CA ILE A 328 -11.79 0.39 9.85
C ILE A 328 -12.19 1.36 8.71
N LEU A 329 -12.38 0.84 7.50
CA LEU A 329 -12.84 1.68 6.39
C LEU A 329 -14.23 2.27 6.65
N LEU A 330 -15.20 1.44 7.02
CA LEU A 330 -16.58 1.87 7.28
C LEU A 330 -16.71 2.88 8.42
N ASP A 331 -15.83 2.81 9.42
CA ASP A 331 -15.84 3.74 10.55
C ASP A 331 -15.18 5.09 10.22
N GLN A 332 -14.25 5.14 9.26
CA GLN A 332 -13.44 6.33 8.99
C GLN A 332 -13.71 6.98 7.62
N MET A 333 -14.12 6.22 6.61
CA MET A 333 -14.31 6.79 5.28
C MET A 333 -15.60 7.62 5.19
N VAL A 334 -15.55 8.65 4.35
CA VAL A 334 -16.74 9.41 3.92
C VAL A 334 -17.07 9.12 2.46
N TRP A 335 -16.11 8.70 1.68
CA TRP A 335 -16.25 8.40 0.26
C TRP A 335 -15.26 7.33 -0.18
N MET A 336 -15.71 6.42 -1.01
CA MET A 336 -14.88 5.34 -1.56
C MET A 336 -15.23 5.08 -3.00
N ILE A 337 -14.23 4.92 -3.86
CA ILE A 337 -14.36 4.40 -5.20
C ILE A 337 -13.84 2.96 -5.27
N SER A 338 -14.58 2.14 -5.97
CA SER A 338 -14.22 0.73 -6.19
C SER A 338 -14.90 0.20 -7.45
N GLU A 339 -14.70 -1.04 -7.73
CA GLU A 339 -15.60 -1.89 -8.49
C GLU A 339 -16.30 -2.86 -7.52
N THR A 340 -16.89 -3.95 -7.99
CA THR A 340 -17.62 -4.86 -7.10
C THR A 340 -16.79 -5.53 -6.02
N SER A 341 -15.44 -5.48 -6.07
CA SER A 341 -14.61 -5.94 -4.94
C SER A 341 -14.57 -4.96 -3.74
N GLY A 342 -15.33 -3.87 -3.79
CA GLY A 342 -15.51 -2.92 -2.69
C GLY A 342 -16.49 -3.39 -1.61
N ILE A 343 -17.08 -2.45 -0.87
CA ILE A 343 -18.00 -2.74 0.24
C ILE A 343 -19.31 -3.32 -0.27
N ALA A 344 -19.70 -4.48 0.26
CA ALA A 344 -21.00 -5.08 -0.07
C ALA A 344 -22.18 -4.20 0.40
N PRO A 345 -23.30 -4.15 -0.36
CA PRO A 345 -24.42 -3.23 -0.10
C PRO A 345 -25.00 -3.31 1.32
N PHE A 346 -25.11 -4.52 1.88
CA PHE A 346 -25.65 -4.67 3.23
C PHE A 346 -24.70 -4.13 4.32
N HIS A 347 -23.38 -4.22 4.15
CA HIS A 347 -22.42 -3.61 5.06
C HIS A 347 -22.41 -2.07 4.94
N ALA A 348 -22.54 -1.56 3.71
CA ALA A 348 -22.66 -0.12 3.46
C ALA A 348 -23.91 0.45 4.12
N ALA A 349 -25.06 -0.17 3.90
CA ALA A 349 -26.36 0.24 4.43
C ALA A 349 -26.40 0.21 5.98
N GLU A 350 -25.82 -0.83 6.60
CA GLU A 350 -25.71 -0.94 8.07
C GLU A 350 -25.02 0.26 8.71
N LYS A 351 -24.06 0.86 8.02
CA LYS A 351 -23.30 2.03 8.46
C LYS A 351 -23.81 3.36 7.88
N GLY A 352 -24.98 3.35 7.24
CA GLY A 352 -25.63 4.54 6.70
C GLY A 352 -25.02 5.10 5.42
N PHE A 353 -24.23 4.30 4.68
CA PHE A 353 -23.70 4.70 3.38
C PHE A 353 -24.71 4.46 2.27
N GLN A 354 -24.67 5.35 1.29
CA GLN A 354 -25.31 5.22 0.00
C GLN A 354 -24.30 4.66 -1.02
N GLN A 355 -24.84 4.02 -2.07
CA GLN A 355 -24.02 3.47 -3.14
C GLN A 355 -24.58 3.85 -4.51
N GLN A 356 -23.69 4.26 -5.41
CA GLN A 356 -24.00 4.63 -6.77
C GLN A 356 -23.12 3.83 -7.74
N VAL A 357 -23.70 3.41 -8.87
CA VAL A 357 -23.06 2.48 -9.81
C VAL A 357 -23.00 3.04 -11.23
N TRP A 358 -21.97 2.63 -11.98
CA TRP A 358 -21.77 2.88 -13.41
C TRP A 358 -21.39 1.59 -14.11
N GLY A 359 -21.66 1.53 -15.39
CA GLY A 359 -21.42 0.35 -16.21
C GLY A 359 -22.35 -0.80 -15.88
N ARG A 360 -21.90 -2.02 -16.13
CA ARG A 360 -22.71 -3.26 -16.00
C ARG A 360 -22.01 -4.27 -15.13
N PHE A 361 -22.80 -4.97 -14.32
CA PHE A 361 -22.34 -6.12 -13.54
C PHE A 361 -23.37 -7.25 -13.63
N THR A 362 -22.94 -8.40 -14.14
CA THR A 362 -23.79 -9.58 -14.35
C THR A 362 -23.51 -10.73 -13.38
N GLY A 363 -22.56 -10.54 -12.45
CA GLY A 363 -22.13 -11.60 -11.52
C GLY A 363 -21.08 -12.54 -12.13
N ASN A 364 -20.81 -13.64 -11.42
CA ASN A 364 -19.91 -14.74 -11.84
C ASN A 364 -18.43 -14.37 -12.02
N MET A 365 -17.93 -13.35 -11.29
CA MET A 365 -16.54 -12.97 -11.43
C MET A 365 -15.58 -13.88 -10.63
N PHE A 366 -15.96 -14.27 -9.40
CA PHE A 366 -15.14 -15.13 -8.55
C PHE A 366 -15.99 -15.95 -7.57
N PRO A 367 -15.53 -17.14 -7.13
CA PRO A 367 -16.17 -17.88 -6.05
C PRO A 367 -15.99 -17.09 -4.74
N GLY A 368 -17.02 -16.38 -4.34
CA GLY A 368 -17.06 -15.55 -3.13
C GLY A 368 -18.33 -15.80 -2.32
N SER A 369 -18.70 -14.83 -1.50
CA SER A 369 -19.97 -14.86 -0.79
C SER A 369 -21.13 -14.69 -1.78
N LYS A 370 -21.95 -15.73 -1.96
CA LYS A 370 -23.18 -15.65 -2.79
C LYS A 370 -24.13 -14.56 -2.32
N LYS A 371 -24.19 -14.31 -1.00
CA LYS A 371 -24.96 -13.21 -0.43
C LYS A 371 -24.48 -11.85 -0.95
N ALA A 372 -23.17 -11.62 -0.95
CA ALA A 372 -22.60 -10.35 -1.41
C ALA A 372 -22.74 -10.20 -2.93
N GLU A 373 -22.51 -11.26 -3.69
CA GLU A 373 -22.69 -11.27 -5.15
C GLU A 373 -24.14 -10.91 -5.54
N ASN A 374 -25.13 -11.57 -4.91
CA ASN A 374 -26.54 -11.29 -5.17
C ASN A 374 -26.90 -9.84 -4.80
N ALA A 375 -26.43 -9.34 -3.65
CA ALA A 375 -26.68 -7.96 -3.25
C ALA A 375 -26.04 -6.94 -4.23
N MET A 376 -24.89 -7.25 -4.79
CA MET A 376 -24.27 -6.42 -5.85
C MET A 376 -25.10 -6.47 -7.15
N ILE A 377 -25.53 -7.64 -7.60
CA ILE A 377 -26.40 -7.77 -8.79
C ILE A 377 -27.66 -6.92 -8.60
N GLU A 378 -28.34 -7.05 -7.46
CA GLU A 378 -29.52 -6.26 -7.14
C GLU A 378 -29.25 -4.75 -7.14
N LEU A 379 -28.09 -4.31 -6.63
CA LEU A 379 -27.70 -2.91 -6.60
C LEU A 379 -27.65 -2.31 -8.02
N TRP A 380 -27.06 -3.06 -8.98
CA TRP A 380 -27.02 -2.64 -10.39
C TRP A 380 -28.42 -2.67 -11.05
N GLN A 381 -29.23 -3.68 -10.75
CA GLN A 381 -30.58 -3.79 -11.31
C GLN A 381 -31.54 -2.71 -10.82
N LYS A 382 -31.37 -2.22 -9.60
CA LYS A 382 -32.24 -1.18 -8.98
C LYS A 382 -31.88 0.24 -9.39
N GLN A 383 -30.73 0.46 -10.01
CA GLN A 383 -30.29 1.80 -10.43
C GLN A 383 -30.37 1.98 -11.95
N PRO A 384 -30.59 3.22 -12.42
CA PRO A 384 -30.52 3.50 -13.85
C PRO A 384 -29.13 3.19 -14.38
N GLU A 385 -29.07 2.66 -15.59
CA GLU A 385 -27.79 2.42 -16.26
C GLU A 385 -27.08 3.75 -16.51
N ARG A 386 -25.81 3.86 -16.04
CA ARG A 386 -24.93 4.99 -16.27
C ARG A 386 -23.73 4.52 -17.08
N GLU A 387 -23.37 5.26 -18.10
CA GLU A 387 -22.20 4.93 -18.92
C GLU A 387 -20.93 5.00 -18.10
N LEU A 388 -20.04 4.01 -18.30
CA LEU A 388 -18.69 4.00 -17.79
C LEU A 388 -17.71 4.08 -18.98
N PRO A 389 -17.11 5.26 -19.24
CA PRO A 389 -16.36 5.50 -20.49
C PRO A 389 -15.00 4.82 -20.50
N VAL A 390 -14.56 4.26 -19.36
CA VAL A 390 -13.25 3.60 -19.19
C VAL A 390 -13.39 2.29 -18.47
N GLN A 391 -12.43 1.41 -18.71
CA GLN A 391 -12.31 0.19 -17.95
C GLN A 391 -11.85 0.49 -16.50
N PHE A 392 -12.61 -0.04 -15.51
CA PHE A 392 -12.26 0.06 -14.10
C PHE A 392 -12.37 -1.32 -13.43
N GLY A 393 -11.34 -1.75 -12.69
CA GLY A 393 -11.37 -3.06 -12.02
C GLY A 393 -11.03 -4.25 -12.92
N TYR A 394 -11.77 -5.33 -12.78
CA TYR A 394 -11.63 -6.57 -13.55
C TYR A 394 -12.49 -6.52 -14.79
N PRO A 395 -11.97 -6.38 -15.96
CA PRO A 395 -12.77 -6.62 -17.13
C PRO A 395 -12.15 -7.71 -17.97
N ASP A 396 -12.71 -8.86 -17.89
CA ASP A 396 -12.47 -9.84 -18.93
C ASP A 396 -13.35 -9.57 -20.17
N LYS A 397 -14.46 -8.85 -19.96
CA LYS A 397 -15.44 -8.52 -21.02
C LYS A 397 -16.06 -7.15 -20.79
N VAL A 398 -16.45 -6.50 -21.88
CA VAL A 398 -17.12 -5.19 -21.86
C VAL A 398 -18.42 -5.23 -21.05
N GLU A 399 -19.13 -6.36 -21.07
CA GLU A 399 -20.39 -6.57 -20.36
C GLU A 399 -20.27 -6.50 -18.83
N ASN A 400 -19.03 -6.64 -18.30
CA ASN A 400 -18.74 -6.59 -16.86
C ASN A 400 -17.84 -5.42 -16.46
N ASN A 401 -17.77 -4.38 -17.29
CA ASN A 401 -17.08 -3.15 -16.90
C ASN A 401 -17.95 -2.35 -15.92
N HIS A 402 -17.51 -2.16 -14.71
CA HIS A 402 -18.33 -1.61 -13.64
C HIS A 402 -17.51 -0.78 -12.63
N LEU A 403 -18.17 0.23 -12.07
CA LEU A 403 -17.61 1.10 -11.04
C LEU A 403 -18.69 1.35 -9.97
N LEU A 404 -18.25 1.38 -8.72
CA LEU A 404 -19.06 1.60 -7.53
C LEU A 404 -18.49 2.76 -6.72
N VAL A 405 -19.32 3.73 -6.38
CA VAL A 405 -19.02 4.75 -5.37
C VAL A 405 -19.88 4.49 -4.14
N THR A 406 -19.24 4.46 -2.97
CA THR A 406 -19.85 4.34 -1.65
C THR A 406 -19.59 5.63 -0.87
N PHE A 407 -20.64 6.30 -0.34
CA PHE A 407 -20.51 7.62 0.29
C PHE A 407 -21.57 7.87 1.38
N LYS A 408 -21.28 8.78 2.30
CA LYS A 408 -22.23 9.30 3.31
C LYS A 408 -22.92 10.54 2.82
#